data_15aaceb482f4855d1b968f3d6b1ffac9
#
_entry.id   15aaceb482f4855d1b968f3d6b1ffac9
#
_cell.length_a   1.000
_cell.length_b   1.000
_cell.length_c   1.000
_cell.angle_alpha   90.00
_cell.angle_beta   90.00
_cell.angle_gamma   90.00
#
_symmetry.space_group_name_H-M   'P 1'
#
loop_
_entity.id
_entity.type
_entity.pdbx_description
1 polymer ?
#
loop_
_entity_poly.entity_id
_entity_poly.type
_entity_poly.pdbx_seq_one_letter_code
_entity_poly.pdbx_strand_id
1 'polypeptide(L)'
;MMKKVVLAYSGGLDTSFCVMYLTKELGYEVYTALANTGGFSEEELVAVEKRAYALGAKKHVNIDVTADYYGKCIKYMVMGNVLRNKTYPISVSSERTFQALAIVNYANSIGADAIAHGSTGAGNDQVRFDLTFEVFAPQVEIITPTRDMKLTREYEINYLKENGFEADFTKMEYSINKGVWGTSVGGKETLCSATNLPDTAYPSQLQKEGTESLEIEFKNGEVVGVNGEAVSGVAAINKLEAIGSAWAIGRDTHVGDTIVGIKGRVGFEAAAPMLIIKAHELLEKHTLTKWQQYWKDQLGTWYGMFMHEAMYSEPVMRDIEKFLENSQRNVSGKVFLTLRPYTFTLVGIESAHDLMNAKFAEYGEMNNAWTADDVKGFTKITSMPLKIYHAVNPDEE
;
A
#
# COMPACT_ATOMS: atom_id res chain seq x y z
N MET A 1 -29.63 11.25 -26.82
CA MET A 1 -28.20 11.53 -26.64
C MET A 1 -27.48 10.18 -26.47
N MET A 2 -26.25 10.07 -26.98
CA MET A 2 -25.45 8.87 -26.68
C MET A 2 -25.16 8.83 -25.18
N LYS A 3 -25.21 7.64 -24.58
CA LYS A 3 -24.86 7.45 -23.17
C LYS A 3 -23.37 7.65 -22.97
N LYS A 4 -22.99 8.27 -21.85
CA LYS A 4 -21.59 8.50 -21.47
C LYS A 4 -21.10 7.41 -20.56
N VAL A 5 -19.92 6.87 -20.83
CA VAL A 5 -19.23 5.94 -19.93
C VAL A 5 -17.85 6.50 -19.55
N VAL A 6 -17.51 6.44 -18.26
CA VAL A 6 -16.14 6.70 -17.79
C VAL A 6 -15.44 5.36 -17.62
N LEU A 7 -14.33 5.17 -18.34
CA LEU A 7 -13.51 3.98 -18.24
C LEU A 7 -12.27 4.25 -17.38
N ALA A 8 -12.08 3.45 -16.33
CA ALA A 8 -10.79 3.37 -15.62
C ALA A 8 -9.73 2.83 -16.58
N TYR A 9 -8.83 3.71 -17.02
CA TYR A 9 -7.93 3.45 -18.14
C TYR A 9 -6.47 3.52 -17.75
N SER A 10 -5.73 2.45 -18.02
CA SER A 10 -4.29 2.35 -17.77
C SER A 10 -3.43 2.36 -19.03
N GLY A 11 -4.05 2.28 -20.22
CA GLY A 11 -3.37 2.11 -21.48
C GLY A 11 -2.87 0.68 -21.75
N GLY A 12 -3.18 -0.28 -20.87
CA GLY A 12 -2.92 -1.71 -21.08
C GLY A 12 -3.87 -2.36 -22.10
N LEU A 13 -3.65 -3.65 -22.38
CA LEU A 13 -4.43 -4.40 -23.36
C LEU A 13 -5.94 -4.39 -23.03
N ASP A 14 -6.29 -4.86 -21.83
CA ASP A 14 -7.69 -5.04 -21.40
C ASP A 14 -8.46 -3.72 -21.46
N THR A 15 -7.85 -2.63 -20.97
CA THR A 15 -8.49 -1.31 -21.00
C THR A 15 -8.51 -0.70 -22.41
N SER A 16 -7.55 -1.02 -23.29
CA SER A 16 -7.56 -0.63 -24.70
C SER A 16 -8.68 -1.35 -25.47
N PHE A 17 -8.86 -2.65 -25.22
CA PHE A 17 -10.02 -3.39 -25.72
C PHE A 17 -11.33 -2.74 -25.26
N CYS A 18 -11.45 -2.42 -23.96
CA CYS A 18 -12.66 -1.81 -23.43
C CYS A 18 -13.03 -0.49 -24.12
N VAL A 19 -12.06 0.40 -24.43
CA VAL A 19 -12.33 1.66 -25.16
C VAL A 19 -13.04 1.35 -26.48
N MET A 20 -12.47 0.46 -27.27
CA MET A 20 -12.98 0.16 -28.60
C MET A 20 -14.32 -0.57 -28.56
N TYR A 21 -14.46 -1.55 -27.68
CA TYR A 21 -15.70 -2.30 -27.49
C TYR A 21 -16.86 -1.41 -27.04
N LEU A 22 -16.65 -0.57 -26.03
CA LEU A 22 -17.66 0.35 -25.53
C LEU A 22 -18.10 1.37 -26.59
N THR A 23 -17.14 1.81 -27.43
CA THR A 23 -17.44 2.76 -28.52
C THR A 23 -18.17 2.09 -29.69
N LYS A 24 -17.66 0.96 -30.21
CA LYS A 24 -18.13 0.34 -31.45
C LYS A 24 -19.34 -0.57 -31.24
N GLU A 25 -19.31 -1.42 -30.22
CA GLU A 25 -20.36 -2.42 -30.02
C GLU A 25 -21.51 -1.87 -29.16
N LEU A 26 -21.19 -1.12 -28.11
CA LEU A 26 -22.21 -0.61 -27.18
C LEU A 26 -22.65 0.82 -27.49
N GLY A 27 -21.94 1.54 -28.38
CA GLY A 27 -22.33 2.88 -28.84
C GLY A 27 -22.25 3.96 -27.76
N TYR A 28 -21.37 3.81 -26.77
CA TYR A 28 -21.13 4.83 -25.74
C TYR A 28 -20.21 5.96 -26.23
N GLU A 29 -20.41 7.16 -25.69
CA GLU A 29 -19.37 8.18 -25.64
C GLU A 29 -18.38 7.83 -24.53
N VAL A 30 -17.18 7.36 -24.88
CA VAL A 30 -16.18 6.88 -23.92
C VAL A 30 -15.30 8.01 -23.45
N TYR A 31 -15.28 8.23 -22.14
CA TYR A 31 -14.37 9.15 -21.42
C TYR A 31 -13.39 8.29 -20.65
N THR A 32 -12.10 8.34 -21.03
CA THR A 32 -11.06 7.57 -20.33
C THR A 32 -10.45 8.42 -19.22
N ALA A 33 -10.23 7.81 -18.06
CA ALA A 33 -9.60 8.46 -16.92
C ALA A 33 -8.48 7.58 -16.36
N LEU A 34 -7.25 8.11 -16.33
CA LEU A 34 -6.12 7.49 -15.66
C LEU A 34 -5.93 8.17 -14.31
N ALA A 35 -6.11 7.42 -13.21
CA ALA A 35 -5.79 7.89 -11.88
C ALA A 35 -4.33 7.52 -11.54
N ASN A 36 -3.43 8.51 -11.59
CA ASN A 36 -2.01 8.33 -11.37
C ASN A 36 -1.67 8.35 -9.88
N THR A 37 -1.18 7.22 -9.38
CA THR A 37 -0.68 7.02 -8.01
C THR A 37 0.84 7.16 -7.91
N GLY A 38 1.48 7.86 -8.87
CA GLY A 38 2.93 8.09 -8.92
C GLY A 38 3.71 7.00 -9.66
N GLY A 39 3.02 6.13 -10.39
CA GLY A 39 3.64 5.04 -11.15
C GLY A 39 3.99 5.37 -12.60
N PHE A 40 3.54 6.51 -13.13
CA PHE A 40 3.72 6.90 -14.54
C PHE A 40 4.64 8.12 -14.66
N SER A 41 5.55 8.09 -15.62
CA SER A 41 6.29 9.28 -16.05
C SER A 41 5.44 10.18 -16.95
N GLU A 42 5.87 11.43 -17.15
CA GLU A 42 5.18 12.38 -18.04
C GLU A 42 5.10 11.84 -19.49
N GLU A 43 6.15 11.18 -19.98
CA GLU A 43 6.19 10.58 -21.31
C GLU A 43 5.18 9.44 -21.45
N GLU A 44 5.07 8.61 -20.41
CA GLU A 44 4.10 7.52 -20.36
C GLU A 44 2.66 8.05 -20.33
N LEU A 45 2.38 9.10 -19.56
CA LEU A 45 1.06 9.74 -19.52
C LEU A 45 0.65 10.27 -20.90
N VAL A 46 1.57 10.95 -21.61
CA VAL A 46 1.34 11.43 -22.98
C VAL A 46 1.09 10.26 -23.95
N ALA A 47 1.81 9.16 -23.82
CA ALA A 47 1.63 7.98 -24.68
C ALA A 47 0.27 7.30 -24.43
N VAL A 48 -0.15 7.22 -23.16
CA VAL A 48 -1.46 6.67 -22.76
C VAL A 48 -2.60 7.54 -23.31
N GLU A 49 -2.51 8.85 -23.20
CA GLU A 49 -3.50 9.79 -23.74
C GLU A 49 -3.66 9.64 -25.27
N LYS A 50 -2.53 9.64 -26.01
CA LYS A 50 -2.54 9.43 -27.48
C LYS A 50 -3.21 8.11 -27.85
N ARG A 51 -2.91 7.05 -27.11
CA ARG A 51 -3.53 5.73 -27.31
C ARG A 51 -5.04 5.76 -27.07
N ALA A 52 -5.50 6.43 -26.01
CA ALA A 52 -6.92 6.55 -25.71
C ALA A 52 -7.69 7.19 -26.88
N TYR A 53 -7.18 8.29 -27.44
CA TYR A 53 -7.81 8.95 -28.60
C TYR A 53 -7.75 8.09 -29.86
N ALA A 54 -6.66 7.40 -30.12
CA ALA A 54 -6.51 6.50 -31.27
C ALA A 54 -7.53 5.32 -31.22
N LEU A 55 -7.93 4.89 -30.03
CA LEU A 55 -8.91 3.85 -29.78
C LEU A 55 -10.37 4.33 -29.88
N GLY A 56 -10.60 5.65 -29.99
CA GLY A 56 -11.93 6.25 -30.11
C GLY A 56 -12.48 6.90 -28.85
N ALA A 57 -11.67 7.11 -27.82
CA ALA A 57 -12.10 7.88 -26.66
C ALA A 57 -12.50 9.31 -27.05
N LYS A 58 -13.62 9.80 -26.53
CA LYS A 58 -14.10 11.17 -26.72
C LYS A 58 -13.22 12.18 -25.99
N LYS A 59 -12.76 11.81 -24.80
CA LYS A 59 -11.88 12.61 -23.96
C LYS A 59 -11.05 11.71 -23.07
N HIS A 60 -9.80 12.10 -22.80
CA HIS A 60 -8.93 11.52 -21.80
C HIS A 60 -8.62 12.52 -20.69
N VAL A 61 -8.46 12.04 -19.47
CA VAL A 61 -7.97 12.83 -18.33
C VAL A 61 -6.95 12.02 -17.53
N ASN A 62 -5.86 12.69 -17.16
CA ASN A 62 -4.93 12.22 -16.14
C ASN A 62 -5.26 12.88 -14.81
N ILE A 63 -5.49 12.10 -13.77
CA ILE A 63 -5.85 12.58 -12.44
C ILE A 63 -4.72 12.19 -11.50
N ASP A 64 -3.96 13.16 -11.01
CA ASP A 64 -2.97 12.92 -9.95
C ASP A 64 -3.68 12.72 -8.62
N VAL A 65 -3.51 11.55 -8.01
CA VAL A 65 -4.09 11.20 -6.72
C VAL A 65 -3.04 11.02 -5.63
N THR A 66 -1.77 11.30 -5.89
CA THR A 66 -0.65 11.02 -4.97
C THR A 66 -0.79 11.74 -3.64
N ALA A 67 -1.16 13.02 -3.65
CA ALA A 67 -1.35 13.82 -2.45
C ALA A 67 -2.55 13.33 -1.61
N ASP A 68 -3.66 13.02 -2.24
CA ASP A 68 -4.84 12.46 -1.59
C ASP A 68 -4.56 11.07 -1.01
N TYR A 69 -3.88 10.22 -1.75
CA TYR A 69 -3.49 8.88 -1.32
C TYR A 69 -2.53 8.95 -0.11
N TYR A 70 -1.54 9.86 -0.14
CA TYR A 70 -0.69 10.10 1.03
C TYR A 70 -1.52 10.55 2.24
N GLY A 71 -2.27 11.64 2.09
CA GLY A 71 -2.95 12.31 3.21
C GLY A 71 -4.10 11.50 3.82
N LYS A 72 -4.75 10.63 3.02
CA LYS A 72 -5.93 9.86 3.44
C LYS A 72 -5.65 8.38 3.71
N CYS A 73 -4.45 7.89 3.38
CA CYS A 73 -4.11 6.47 3.55
C CYS A 73 -2.67 6.25 3.99
N ILE A 74 -1.66 6.65 3.21
CA ILE A 74 -0.26 6.27 3.46
C ILE A 74 0.20 6.71 4.84
N LYS A 75 -0.11 7.94 5.26
CA LYS A 75 0.28 8.41 6.60
C LYS A 75 -0.25 7.52 7.72
N TYR A 76 -1.47 7.00 7.56
CA TYR A 76 -2.06 6.09 8.55
C TYR A 76 -1.45 4.68 8.48
N MET A 77 -1.05 4.24 7.28
CA MET A 77 -0.27 3.00 7.16
C MET A 77 1.09 3.11 7.85
N VAL A 78 1.74 4.28 7.77
CA VAL A 78 2.97 4.55 8.53
C VAL A 78 2.68 4.57 10.03
N MET A 79 1.73 5.38 10.49
CA MET A 79 1.34 5.48 11.90
C MET A 79 0.90 4.13 12.50
N GLY A 80 0.29 3.27 11.70
CA GLY A 80 -0.11 1.91 12.07
C GLY A 80 0.97 0.85 11.92
N ASN A 81 2.16 1.18 11.41
CA ASN A 81 3.21 0.22 11.02
C ASN A 81 2.66 -0.94 10.17
N VAL A 82 1.83 -0.61 9.18
CA VAL A 82 1.02 -1.59 8.44
C VAL A 82 1.88 -2.47 7.55
N LEU A 83 2.00 -3.73 7.94
CA LEU A 83 2.58 -4.81 7.12
C LEU A 83 1.64 -6.01 7.16
N ARG A 84 0.90 -6.24 6.06
CA ARG A 84 0.02 -7.42 5.95
C ARG A 84 0.83 -8.70 6.08
N ASN A 85 0.38 -9.60 6.95
CA ASN A 85 1.09 -10.82 7.32
C ASN A 85 2.55 -10.55 7.71
N LYS A 86 2.83 -9.39 8.33
CA LYS A 86 4.16 -8.93 8.79
C LYS A 86 5.20 -8.73 7.67
N THR A 87 4.78 -8.72 6.41
CA THR A 87 5.66 -8.68 5.25
C THR A 87 5.29 -7.56 4.28
N TYR A 88 4.04 -7.50 3.83
CA TYR A 88 3.63 -6.68 2.68
C TYR A 88 3.05 -5.32 3.10
N PRO A 89 3.63 -4.19 2.63
CA PRO A 89 3.16 -2.85 2.96
C PRO A 89 1.88 -2.44 2.23
N ILE A 90 1.14 -3.40 1.64
CA ILE A 90 -0.10 -3.25 0.87
C ILE A 90 -0.06 -2.15 -0.20
N SER A 91 1.09 -1.99 -0.85
CA SER A 91 1.36 -0.91 -1.81
C SER A 91 0.29 -0.79 -2.89
N VAL A 92 0.26 -1.74 -3.81
CA VAL A 92 -0.67 -1.71 -4.96
C VAL A 92 -2.13 -1.91 -4.52
N SER A 93 -2.38 -2.71 -3.48
CA SER A 93 -3.76 -2.98 -3.05
C SER A 93 -4.46 -1.77 -2.45
N SER A 94 -3.74 -0.91 -1.71
CA SER A 94 -4.33 0.29 -1.10
C SER A 94 -4.57 1.41 -2.12
N GLU A 95 -3.72 1.56 -3.14
CA GLU A 95 -3.88 2.60 -4.16
C GLU A 95 -5.12 2.41 -5.03
N ARG A 96 -5.57 1.15 -5.26
CA ARG A 96 -6.75 0.86 -6.09
C ARG A 96 -8.01 1.55 -5.59
N THR A 97 -8.17 1.67 -4.29
CA THR A 97 -9.29 2.42 -3.70
C THR A 97 -9.25 3.91 -4.10
N PHE A 98 -8.07 4.52 -4.07
CA PHE A 98 -7.92 5.94 -4.44
C PHE A 98 -8.05 6.15 -5.93
N GLN A 99 -7.60 5.20 -6.75
CA GLN A 99 -7.88 5.20 -8.18
C GLN A 99 -9.38 5.12 -8.45
N ALA A 100 -10.09 4.19 -7.81
CA ALA A 100 -11.53 4.04 -7.97
C ALA A 100 -12.31 5.29 -7.53
N LEU A 101 -11.94 5.90 -6.40
CA LEU A 101 -12.54 7.16 -5.92
C LEU A 101 -12.36 8.30 -6.91
N ALA A 102 -11.18 8.44 -7.51
CA ALA A 102 -10.93 9.47 -8.52
C ALA A 102 -11.79 9.26 -9.78
N ILE A 103 -11.93 8.01 -10.22
CA ILE A 103 -12.78 7.63 -11.36
C ILE A 103 -14.25 7.97 -11.08
N VAL A 104 -14.77 7.59 -9.90
CA VAL A 104 -16.15 7.90 -9.49
C VAL A 104 -16.39 9.42 -9.43
N ASN A 105 -15.47 10.15 -8.83
CA ASN A 105 -15.59 11.62 -8.73
C ASN A 105 -15.63 12.26 -10.12
N TYR A 106 -14.80 11.79 -11.04
CA TYR A 106 -14.82 12.27 -12.42
C TYR A 106 -16.14 11.89 -13.12
N ALA A 107 -16.59 10.65 -12.99
CA ALA A 107 -17.85 10.18 -13.56
C ALA A 107 -19.05 11.02 -13.09
N ASN A 108 -19.14 11.26 -11.78
CA ASN A 108 -20.17 12.12 -11.18
C ASN A 108 -20.08 13.55 -11.71
N SER A 109 -18.87 14.11 -11.88
CA SER A 109 -18.67 15.49 -12.33
C SER A 109 -19.16 15.76 -13.77
N ILE A 110 -19.16 14.72 -14.62
CA ILE A 110 -19.61 14.86 -16.02
C ILE A 110 -21.02 14.28 -16.25
N GLY A 111 -21.66 13.77 -15.21
CA GLY A 111 -22.95 13.10 -15.29
C GLY A 111 -22.88 11.88 -16.22
N ALA A 112 -21.97 10.95 -15.92
CA ALA A 112 -21.82 9.71 -16.66
C ALA A 112 -23.00 8.75 -16.38
N ASP A 113 -23.45 8.05 -17.41
CA ASP A 113 -24.51 7.03 -17.30
C ASP A 113 -23.94 5.69 -16.83
N ALA A 114 -22.65 5.43 -17.10
CA ALA A 114 -21.95 4.21 -16.72
C ALA A 114 -20.48 4.48 -16.31
N ILE A 115 -19.94 3.55 -15.52
CA ILE A 115 -18.50 3.46 -15.21
C ILE A 115 -18.02 2.09 -15.65
N ALA A 116 -16.84 2.01 -16.27
CA ALA A 116 -16.29 0.75 -16.75
C ALA A 116 -14.85 0.52 -16.24
N HIS A 117 -14.45 -0.74 -16.13
CA HIS A 117 -13.07 -1.15 -15.93
C HIS A 117 -12.74 -2.46 -16.65
N GLY A 118 -11.45 -2.68 -16.93
CA GLY A 118 -10.93 -3.87 -17.61
C GLY A 118 -10.37 -4.94 -16.68
N SER A 119 -10.74 -4.97 -15.40
CA SER A 119 -10.24 -6.00 -14.48
C SER A 119 -10.83 -7.37 -14.82
N THR A 120 -9.97 -8.40 -14.79
CA THR A 120 -10.39 -9.80 -14.98
C THR A 120 -11.04 -10.37 -13.71
N GLY A 121 -11.77 -11.49 -13.86
CA GLY A 121 -12.40 -12.21 -12.74
C GLY A 121 -11.43 -12.92 -11.78
N ALA A 122 -10.13 -12.94 -12.08
CA ALA A 122 -9.15 -13.71 -11.32
C ALA A 122 -8.53 -12.96 -10.12
N GLY A 123 -8.48 -11.63 -10.15
CA GLY A 123 -7.79 -10.81 -9.17
C GLY A 123 -8.70 -10.09 -8.18
N ASN A 124 -8.07 -9.37 -7.24
CA ASN A 124 -8.77 -8.56 -6.25
C ASN A 124 -9.26 -7.21 -6.80
N ASP A 125 -8.67 -6.72 -7.89
CA ASP A 125 -8.90 -5.35 -8.36
C ASP A 125 -10.35 -5.15 -8.81
N GLN A 126 -10.98 -6.18 -9.41
CA GLN A 126 -12.40 -6.14 -9.72
C GLN A 126 -13.27 -5.82 -8.48
N VAL A 127 -12.98 -6.46 -7.36
CA VAL A 127 -13.74 -6.23 -6.11
C VAL A 127 -13.49 -4.81 -5.59
N ARG A 128 -12.26 -4.32 -5.67
CA ARG A 128 -11.89 -2.98 -5.19
C ARG A 128 -12.55 -1.87 -6.00
N PHE A 129 -12.61 -2.03 -7.33
CA PHE A 129 -13.29 -1.08 -8.20
C PHE A 129 -14.80 -1.14 -8.00
N ASP A 130 -15.40 -2.33 -8.13
CA ASP A 130 -16.85 -2.50 -8.02
C ASP A 130 -17.37 -2.00 -6.68
N LEU A 131 -16.76 -2.40 -5.55
CA LEU A 131 -17.21 -1.99 -4.22
C LEU A 131 -17.17 -0.47 -4.05
N THR A 132 -16.10 0.17 -4.53
CA THR A 132 -15.99 1.62 -4.47
C THR A 132 -17.05 2.30 -5.37
N PHE A 133 -17.30 1.77 -6.56
CA PHE A 133 -18.30 2.30 -7.49
C PHE A 133 -19.72 2.15 -6.94
N GLU A 134 -20.07 1.00 -6.40
CA GLU A 134 -21.37 0.73 -5.78
C GLU A 134 -21.66 1.68 -4.60
N VAL A 135 -20.64 1.99 -3.77
CA VAL A 135 -20.81 2.85 -2.61
C VAL A 135 -20.94 4.32 -3.01
N PHE A 136 -20.13 4.81 -3.95
CA PHE A 136 -20.01 6.25 -4.24
C PHE A 136 -20.72 6.71 -5.51
N ALA A 137 -21.23 5.77 -6.31
CA ALA A 137 -22.06 6.05 -7.49
C ALA A 137 -23.17 4.98 -7.67
N PRO A 138 -24.03 4.72 -6.66
CA PRO A 138 -24.98 3.62 -6.65
C PRO A 138 -26.04 3.71 -7.78
N GLN A 139 -26.16 4.85 -8.43
CA GLN A 139 -27.09 5.08 -9.56
C GLN A 139 -26.45 4.86 -10.92
N VAL A 140 -25.14 4.59 -10.99
CA VAL A 140 -24.41 4.46 -12.26
C VAL A 140 -24.19 2.98 -12.58
N GLU A 141 -24.45 2.60 -13.84
CA GLU A 141 -24.21 1.23 -14.31
C GLU A 141 -22.72 0.90 -14.31
N ILE A 142 -22.33 -0.28 -13.78
CA ILE A 142 -20.95 -0.78 -13.83
C ILE A 142 -20.81 -1.76 -14.99
N ILE A 143 -19.87 -1.51 -15.91
CA ILE A 143 -19.66 -2.30 -17.13
C ILE A 143 -18.24 -2.90 -17.09
N THR A 144 -18.15 -4.23 -17.20
CA THR A 144 -16.88 -4.98 -17.05
C THR A 144 -16.70 -6.01 -18.18
N PRO A 145 -16.46 -5.57 -19.43
CA PRO A 145 -16.53 -6.47 -20.60
C PRO A 145 -15.54 -7.64 -20.50
N THR A 146 -14.30 -7.39 -20.10
CA THR A 146 -13.24 -8.41 -19.98
C THR A 146 -13.65 -9.54 -19.03
N ARG A 147 -14.22 -9.19 -17.88
CA ARG A 147 -14.69 -10.15 -16.87
C ARG A 147 -15.97 -10.86 -17.29
N ASP A 148 -16.97 -10.11 -17.72
CA ASP A 148 -18.31 -10.63 -17.95
C ASP A 148 -18.35 -11.58 -19.16
N MET A 149 -17.56 -11.28 -20.18
CA MET A 149 -17.37 -12.11 -21.37
C MET A 149 -16.29 -13.17 -21.19
N LYS A 150 -15.57 -13.20 -20.05
CA LYS A 150 -14.45 -14.14 -19.78
C LYS A 150 -13.40 -14.13 -20.89
N LEU A 151 -13.01 -12.95 -21.33
CA LEU A 151 -12.13 -12.79 -22.48
C LEU A 151 -10.74 -13.32 -22.21
N THR A 152 -10.14 -13.84 -23.28
CA THR A 152 -8.72 -14.20 -23.29
C THR A 152 -7.90 -13.06 -23.90
N ARG A 153 -6.65 -12.95 -23.48
CA ARG A 153 -5.69 -11.99 -24.05
C ARG A 153 -5.60 -12.08 -25.58
N GLU A 154 -5.66 -13.31 -26.13
CA GLU A 154 -5.61 -13.53 -27.57
C GLU A 154 -6.83 -12.94 -28.28
N TYR A 155 -8.03 -13.12 -27.70
CA TYR A 155 -9.25 -12.52 -28.22
C TYR A 155 -9.16 -10.99 -28.27
N GLU A 156 -8.71 -10.36 -27.19
CA GLU A 156 -8.58 -8.90 -27.12
C GLU A 156 -7.58 -8.35 -28.15
N ILE A 157 -6.43 -9.02 -28.33
CA ILE A 157 -5.44 -8.65 -29.36
C ILE A 157 -6.04 -8.77 -30.77
N ASN A 158 -6.72 -9.87 -31.07
CA ASN A 158 -7.31 -10.10 -32.40
C ASN A 158 -8.42 -9.08 -32.68
N TYR A 159 -9.30 -8.83 -31.70
CA TYR A 159 -10.35 -7.82 -31.83
C TYR A 159 -9.77 -6.42 -32.15
N LEU A 160 -8.72 -6.00 -31.44
CA LEU A 160 -8.07 -4.71 -31.68
C LEU A 160 -7.49 -4.66 -33.12
N LYS A 161 -6.82 -5.71 -33.58
CA LYS A 161 -6.24 -5.80 -34.93
C LYS A 161 -7.31 -5.77 -36.03
N GLU A 162 -8.37 -6.55 -35.89
CA GLU A 162 -9.48 -6.57 -36.81
C GLU A 162 -10.19 -5.21 -36.93
N ASN A 163 -10.11 -4.42 -35.88
CA ASN A 163 -10.65 -3.07 -35.83
C ASN A 163 -9.64 -1.98 -36.20
N GLY A 164 -8.48 -2.36 -36.75
CA GLY A 164 -7.47 -1.44 -37.31
C GLY A 164 -6.57 -0.81 -36.28
N PHE A 165 -6.47 -1.37 -35.08
CA PHE A 165 -5.54 -0.90 -34.06
C PHE A 165 -4.41 -1.93 -33.86
N GLU A 166 -3.22 -1.57 -34.34
CA GLU A 166 -1.99 -2.34 -34.13
C GLU A 166 -1.17 -1.67 -33.04
N ALA A 167 -1.02 -2.34 -31.92
CA ALA A 167 -0.07 -1.98 -30.87
C ALA A 167 0.69 -3.22 -30.44
N ASP A 168 1.94 -3.02 -30.08
CA ASP A 168 2.75 -4.06 -29.49
C ASP A 168 2.31 -4.26 -28.03
N PHE A 169 1.44 -5.24 -27.82
CA PHE A 169 1.10 -5.75 -26.50
C PHE A 169 1.94 -6.99 -26.19
N THR A 170 3.25 -6.88 -26.39
CA THR A 170 4.17 -7.98 -26.08
C THR A 170 3.92 -8.43 -24.65
N LYS A 171 3.79 -9.73 -24.45
CA LYS A 171 3.63 -10.31 -23.12
C LYS A 171 4.96 -10.09 -22.39
N MET A 172 4.98 -9.08 -21.53
CA MET A 172 6.10 -8.93 -20.61
C MET A 172 6.21 -10.20 -19.76
N GLU A 173 7.41 -10.67 -19.52
CA GLU A 173 7.65 -11.88 -18.71
C GLU A 173 7.07 -11.70 -17.29
N TYR A 174 7.14 -10.48 -16.76
CA TYR A 174 6.63 -10.10 -15.46
C TYR A 174 5.55 -9.03 -15.55
N SER A 175 4.48 -9.21 -14.76
CA SER A 175 3.45 -8.19 -14.57
C SER A 175 3.88 -7.24 -13.46
N ILE A 176 4.16 -5.99 -13.82
CA ILE A 176 4.65 -4.96 -12.90
C ILE A 176 3.57 -3.90 -12.72
N ASN A 177 3.17 -3.64 -11.46
CA ASN A 177 2.30 -2.53 -11.11
C ASN A 177 3.05 -1.62 -10.14
N LYS A 178 3.32 -0.39 -10.56
CA LYS A 178 4.10 0.60 -9.83
C LYS A 178 3.20 1.73 -9.31
N GLY A 179 3.45 2.15 -8.09
CA GLY A 179 2.86 3.32 -7.44
C GLY A 179 3.84 3.97 -6.48
N VAL A 180 3.47 5.10 -5.90
CA VAL A 180 4.32 5.84 -4.95
C VAL A 180 4.68 5.04 -3.70
N TRP A 181 3.82 4.10 -3.29
CA TRP A 181 4.02 3.28 -2.07
C TRP A 181 4.62 1.90 -2.36
N GLY A 182 5.24 1.72 -3.52
CA GLY A 182 5.94 0.50 -3.92
C GLY A 182 5.35 -0.16 -5.17
N THR A 183 5.96 -1.26 -5.55
CA THR A 183 5.71 -1.97 -6.81
C THR A 183 5.38 -3.42 -6.52
N SER A 184 4.36 -3.99 -7.18
CA SER A 184 4.13 -5.44 -7.18
C SER A 184 4.70 -6.07 -8.45
N VAL A 185 5.22 -7.30 -8.30
CA VAL A 185 5.80 -8.08 -9.39
C VAL A 185 5.17 -9.46 -9.40
N GLY A 186 4.48 -9.80 -10.48
CA GLY A 186 3.90 -11.12 -10.74
C GLY A 186 4.59 -11.83 -11.88
N GLY A 187 4.83 -13.11 -11.75
CA GLY A 187 5.43 -13.97 -12.77
C GLY A 187 5.09 -15.44 -12.53
N LYS A 188 5.57 -16.32 -13.38
CA LYS A 188 5.37 -17.78 -13.24
C LYS A 188 5.85 -18.32 -11.89
N GLU A 189 6.90 -17.71 -11.33
CA GLU A 189 7.50 -18.08 -10.05
C GLU A 189 6.53 -17.84 -8.89
N THR A 190 5.68 -16.81 -8.97
CA THR A 190 4.69 -16.54 -7.92
C THR A 190 3.53 -17.52 -7.91
N LEU A 191 3.37 -18.33 -8.96
CA LEU A 191 2.38 -19.42 -9.02
C LEU A 191 2.88 -20.72 -8.36
N CYS A 192 4.16 -20.78 -8.00
CA CYS A 192 4.78 -21.93 -7.35
C CYS A 192 5.20 -21.60 -5.91
N SER A 193 4.90 -22.48 -4.95
CA SER A 193 5.24 -22.24 -3.55
C SER A 193 6.74 -22.36 -3.24
N ALA A 194 7.50 -23.03 -4.10
CA ALA A 194 8.90 -23.40 -3.86
C ALA A 194 9.93 -22.52 -4.59
N THR A 195 9.47 -21.52 -5.37
CA THR A 195 10.36 -20.69 -6.18
C THR A 195 10.24 -19.22 -5.82
N ASN A 196 11.33 -18.47 -5.92
CA ASN A 196 11.35 -17.02 -5.79
C ASN A 196 11.48 -16.35 -7.16
N LEU A 197 11.08 -15.08 -7.21
CA LEU A 197 11.41 -14.22 -8.35
C LEU A 197 12.94 -14.02 -8.43
N PRO A 198 13.54 -14.07 -9.63
CA PRO A 198 14.92 -13.70 -9.80
C PRO A 198 15.12 -12.19 -9.64
N ASP A 199 16.33 -11.77 -9.32
CA ASP A 199 16.64 -10.33 -9.15
C ASP A 199 16.27 -9.50 -10.39
N THR A 200 16.40 -10.09 -11.57
CA THR A 200 16.07 -9.45 -12.86
C THR A 200 14.57 -9.16 -13.05
N ALA A 201 13.69 -9.77 -12.24
CA ALA A 201 12.25 -9.52 -12.28
C ALA A 201 11.86 -8.19 -11.63
N TYR A 202 12.71 -7.64 -10.76
CA TYR A 202 12.43 -6.40 -10.06
C TYR A 202 12.82 -5.19 -10.90
N PRO A 203 12.05 -4.07 -10.84
CA PRO A 203 12.32 -2.87 -11.62
C PRO A 203 13.68 -2.23 -11.33
N SER A 204 14.08 -2.18 -10.06
CA SER A 204 15.40 -1.68 -9.66
C SER A 204 16.44 -2.79 -9.71
N GLN A 205 17.69 -2.41 -9.91
CA GLN A 205 18.81 -3.34 -9.81
C GLN A 205 19.80 -2.83 -8.78
N LEU A 206 20.54 -3.74 -8.11
CA LEU A 206 21.57 -3.37 -7.15
C LEU A 206 22.64 -2.50 -7.82
N GLN A 207 22.89 -1.31 -7.27
CA GLN A 207 23.83 -0.31 -7.79
C GLN A 207 24.93 0.05 -6.77
N LYS A 208 24.76 -0.34 -5.51
CA LYS A 208 25.60 0.07 -4.38
C LYS A 208 26.30 -1.12 -3.75
N GLU A 209 27.50 -0.89 -3.22
CA GLU A 209 28.29 -1.85 -2.46
C GLU A 209 28.74 -1.23 -1.12
N GLY A 210 29.13 -2.09 -0.16
CA GLY A 210 29.58 -1.65 1.16
C GLY A 210 28.44 -1.23 2.09
N THR A 211 28.55 -0.07 2.70
CA THR A 211 27.56 0.45 3.68
C THR A 211 27.37 1.95 3.51
N GLU A 212 26.17 2.44 3.79
CA GLU A 212 25.83 3.86 3.80
C GLU A 212 24.94 4.18 4.99
N SER A 213 25.20 5.30 5.67
CA SER A 213 24.34 5.77 6.75
C SER A 213 23.15 6.52 6.20
N LEU A 214 21.97 6.29 6.80
CA LEU A 214 20.73 6.99 6.48
C LEU A 214 20.12 7.54 7.78
N GLU A 215 19.72 8.81 7.76
CA GLU A 215 18.93 9.46 8.82
C GLU A 215 17.53 9.75 8.30
N ILE A 216 16.50 9.35 9.07
CA ILE A 216 15.09 9.70 8.80
C ILE A 216 14.57 10.46 10.02
N GLU A 217 14.10 11.69 9.80
CA GLU A 217 13.50 12.52 10.83
C GLU A 217 11.98 12.45 10.78
N PHE A 218 11.38 12.25 11.96
CA PHE A 218 9.93 12.18 12.16
C PHE A 218 9.44 13.32 13.05
N LYS A 219 8.22 13.80 12.75
CA LYS A 219 7.47 14.70 13.62
C LYS A 219 6.01 14.24 13.65
N ASN A 220 5.53 13.94 14.86
CA ASN A 220 4.18 13.43 15.07
C ASN A 220 3.84 12.20 14.18
N GLY A 221 4.83 11.29 14.03
CA GLY A 221 4.70 10.07 13.23
C GLY A 221 4.86 10.24 11.71
N GLU A 222 4.99 11.45 11.20
CA GLU A 222 5.21 11.69 9.77
C GLU A 222 6.68 12.03 9.48
N VAL A 223 7.21 11.58 8.33
CA VAL A 223 8.56 11.93 7.89
C VAL A 223 8.61 13.40 7.53
N VAL A 224 9.58 14.13 8.13
CA VAL A 224 9.80 15.56 7.88
C VAL A 224 11.22 15.88 7.42
N GLY A 225 12.14 14.90 7.44
CA GLY A 225 13.51 15.07 6.99
C GLY A 225 14.19 13.76 6.60
N VAL A 226 15.14 13.84 5.68
CA VAL A 226 16.01 12.72 5.24
C VAL A 226 17.42 13.25 5.08
N ASN A 227 18.38 12.69 5.83
CA ASN A 227 19.80 13.09 5.83
C ASN A 227 20.00 14.61 6.10
N GLY A 228 19.21 15.16 7.05
CA GLY A 228 19.28 16.58 7.43
C GLY A 228 18.59 17.54 6.45
N GLU A 229 18.05 17.06 5.35
CA GLU A 229 17.29 17.87 4.40
C GLU A 229 15.79 17.77 4.71
N ALA A 230 15.14 18.92 4.87
CA ALA A 230 13.70 19.00 5.12
C ALA A 230 12.92 18.51 3.89
N VAL A 231 12.14 17.44 4.05
CA VAL A 231 11.32 16.83 3.01
C VAL A 231 10.18 16.07 3.65
N SER A 232 8.98 16.12 3.07
CA SER A 232 7.79 15.50 3.66
C SER A 232 6.87 14.89 2.62
N GLY A 233 5.88 14.10 3.08
CA GLY A 233 4.84 13.55 2.25
C GLY A 233 5.39 12.69 1.10
N VAL A 234 4.80 12.85 -0.08
CA VAL A 234 5.17 12.11 -1.30
C VAL A 234 6.65 12.33 -1.67
N ALA A 235 7.18 13.55 -1.50
CA ALA A 235 8.58 13.83 -1.81
C ALA A 235 9.56 13.06 -0.91
N ALA A 236 9.22 12.86 0.37
CA ALA A 236 10.01 12.03 1.28
C ALA A 236 10.02 10.55 0.85
N ILE A 237 8.86 10.04 0.44
CA ILE A 237 8.74 8.67 -0.08
C ILE A 237 9.59 8.50 -1.32
N ASN A 238 9.47 9.40 -2.31
CA ASN A 238 10.24 9.33 -3.56
C ASN A 238 11.76 9.39 -3.30
N LYS A 239 12.19 10.24 -2.36
CA LYS A 239 13.61 10.35 -1.98
C LYS A 239 14.12 9.06 -1.33
N LEU A 240 13.36 8.48 -0.40
CA LEU A 240 13.73 7.24 0.27
C LEU A 240 13.65 6.03 -0.67
N GLU A 241 12.69 6.03 -1.62
CA GLU A 241 12.63 5.01 -2.66
C GLU A 241 13.87 5.04 -3.55
N ALA A 242 14.29 6.22 -4.01
CA ALA A 242 15.50 6.36 -4.81
C ALA A 242 16.78 5.91 -4.06
N ILE A 243 16.87 6.22 -2.77
CA ILE A 243 17.98 5.79 -1.92
C ILE A 243 17.95 4.26 -1.75
N GLY A 244 16.83 3.71 -1.28
CA GLY A 244 16.74 2.30 -0.88
C GLY A 244 16.73 1.33 -2.05
N SER A 245 16.12 1.70 -3.19
CA SER A 245 16.10 0.88 -4.40
C SER A 245 17.50 0.70 -5.02
N ALA A 246 18.40 1.70 -4.90
CA ALA A 246 19.79 1.58 -5.31
C ALA A 246 20.55 0.48 -4.53
N TRP A 247 20.08 0.15 -3.32
CA TRP A 247 20.57 -0.94 -2.47
C TRP A 247 19.78 -2.23 -2.65
N ALA A 248 18.80 -2.29 -3.56
CA ALA A 248 17.85 -3.39 -3.75
C ALA A 248 17.07 -3.76 -2.46
N ILE A 249 16.84 -2.79 -1.59
CA ILE A 249 16.09 -2.93 -0.33
C ILE A 249 14.59 -3.04 -0.61
N GLY A 250 13.85 -3.72 0.27
CA GLY A 250 12.39 -3.78 0.26
C GLY A 250 11.79 -4.81 -0.67
N ARG A 251 12.58 -5.79 -1.12
CA ARG A 251 12.13 -6.92 -1.94
C ARG A 251 11.73 -8.10 -1.07
N ASP A 252 10.55 -8.65 -1.34
CA ASP A 252 10.09 -9.89 -0.70
C ASP A 252 8.91 -10.49 -1.51
N THR A 253 8.42 -11.64 -1.05
CA THR A 253 7.22 -12.30 -1.58
C THR A 253 6.17 -12.39 -0.50
N HIS A 254 5.04 -11.73 -0.73
CA HIS A 254 3.87 -11.87 0.13
C HIS A 254 3.07 -13.12 -0.22
N VAL A 255 2.64 -13.84 0.81
CA VAL A 255 1.67 -14.94 0.72
C VAL A 255 0.45 -14.58 1.55
N GLY A 256 -0.73 -14.61 0.95
CA GLY A 256 -1.96 -14.25 1.66
C GLY A 256 -3.23 -14.63 0.92
N ASP A 257 -4.36 -14.47 1.59
CA ASP A 257 -5.66 -14.69 0.98
C ASP A 257 -6.07 -13.49 0.13
N THR A 258 -6.58 -13.78 -1.05
CA THR A 258 -7.29 -12.79 -1.86
C THR A 258 -8.64 -12.46 -1.22
N ILE A 259 -9.26 -11.36 -1.62
CA ILE A 259 -10.60 -10.97 -1.14
C ILE A 259 -11.64 -12.06 -1.45
N VAL A 260 -11.46 -12.75 -2.55
CA VAL A 260 -12.35 -13.86 -2.97
C VAL A 260 -11.97 -15.23 -2.34
N GLY A 261 -11.07 -15.25 -1.36
CA GLY A 261 -10.78 -16.42 -0.53
C GLY A 261 -9.77 -17.42 -1.11
N ILE A 262 -9.05 -17.05 -2.17
CA ILE A 262 -8.02 -17.90 -2.77
C ILE A 262 -6.64 -17.49 -2.25
N LYS A 263 -5.81 -18.46 -1.85
CA LYS A 263 -4.42 -18.21 -1.46
C LYS A 263 -3.59 -17.77 -2.67
N GLY A 264 -2.92 -16.63 -2.55
CA GLY A 264 -2.09 -16.06 -3.62
C GLY A 264 -0.70 -15.69 -3.13
N ARG A 265 0.21 -15.54 -4.09
CA ARG A 265 1.57 -15.02 -3.87
C ARG A 265 1.80 -13.83 -4.79
N VAL A 266 2.51 -12.83 -4.31
CA VAL A 266 2.95 -11.68 -5.10
C VAL A 266 4.32 -11.23 -4.62
N GLY A 267 5.25 -11.04 -5.56
CA GLY A 267 6.48 -10.34 -5.28
C GLY A 267 6.26 -8.83 -5.17
N PHE A 268 7.09 -8.16 -4.42
CA PHE A 268 7.05 -6.71 -4.33
C PHE A 268 8.43 -6.11 -4.12
N GLU A 269 8.58 -4.85 -4.54
CA GLU A 269 9.70 -3.98 -4.23
C GLU A 269 9.13 -2.69 -3.66
N ALA A 270 9.50 -2.37 -2.41
CA ALA A 270 8.93 -1.27 -1.66
C ALA A 270 9.98 -0.72 -0.66
N ALA A 271 11.05 -0.11 -1.20
CA ALA A 271 12.17 0.34 -0.40
C ALA A 271 11.78 1.42 0.60
N ALA A 272 11.11 2.49 0.16
CA ALA A 272 10.64 3.55 1.03
C ALA A 272 9.67 3.06 2.11
N PRO A 273 8.61 2.30 1.79
CA PRO A 273 7.72 1.76 2.81
C PRO A 273 8.46 0.96 3.89
N MET A 274 9.39 0.08 3.50
CA MET A 274 10.11 -0.75 4.47
C MET A 274 11.05 0.07 5.35
N LEU A 275 11.77 1.04 4.79
CA LEU A 275 12.63 1.96 5.54
C LEU A 275 11.81 2.81 6.51
N ILE A 276 10.72 3.42 6.04
CA ILE A 276 9.86 4.32 6.84
C ILE A 276 9.18 3.53 7.97
N ILE A 277 8.49 2.42 7.65
CA ILE A 277 7.74 1.65 8.65
C ILE A 277 8.67 1.11 9.74
N LYS A 278 9.85 0.57 9.37
CA LYS A 278 10.78 0.00 10.34
C LYS A 278 11.46 1.07 11.19
N ALA A 279 11.81 2.21 10.61
CA ALA A 279 12.34 3.35 11.36
C ALA A 279 11.27 3.92 12.32
N HIS A 280 10.05 4.11 11.85
CA HIS A 280 8.93 4.58 12.65
C HIS A 280 8.62 3.63 13.82
N GLU A 281 8.58 2.31 13.57
CA GLU A 281 8.39 1.28 14.60
C GLU A 281 9.47 1.36 15.69
N LEU A 282 10.73 1.59 15.31
CA LEU A 282 11.81 1.77 16.28
C LEU A 282 11.59 3.02 17.14
N LEU A 283 11.26 4.15 16.53
CA LEU A 283 11.00 5.40 17.25
C LEU A 283 9.83 5.26 18.24
N GLU A 284 8.76 4.57 17.84
CA GLU A 284 7.60 4.30 18.71
C GLU A 284 7.98 3.45 19.93
N LYS A 285 8.87 2.47 19.79
CA LYS A 285 9.37 1.65 20.92
C LYS A 285 10.05 2.49 22.01
N HIS A 286 10.60 3.63 21.63
CA HIS A 286 11.23 4.56 22.55
C HIS A 286 10.28 5.63 23.10
N THR A 287 9.21 5.97 22.38
CA THR A 287 8.37 7.14 22.71
C THR A 287 6.96 6.81 23.21
N LEU A 288 6.50 5.57 23.01
CA LEU A 288 5.19 5.11 23.44
C LEU A 288 5.30 4.18 24.66
N THR A 289 4.30 4.26 25.54
CA THR A 289 4.17 3.28 26.62
C THR A 289 3.78 1.91 26.07
N LYS A 290 4.05 0.85 26.85
CA LYS A 290 3.69 -0.55 26.53
C LYS A 290 2.24 -0.69 26.02
N TRP A 291 1.26 -0.07 26.71
CA TRP A 291 -0.15 -0.22 26.38
C TRP A 291 -0.55 0.60 25.16
N GLN A 292 0.08 1.75 24.91
CA GLN A 292 -0.12 2.50 23.67
C GLN A 292 0.35 1.69 22.47
N GLN A 293 1.54 1.08 22.52
CA GLN A 293 2.06 0.23 21.45
C GLN A 293 1.11 -0.94 21.18
N TYR A 294 0.70 -1.65 22.22
CA TYR A 294 -0.17 -2.83 22.09
C TYR A 294 -1.49 -2.51 21.35
N TRP A 295 -2.19 -1.46 21.78
CA TRP A 295 -3.45 -1.07 21.13
C TRP A 295 -3.25 -0.52 19.74
N LYS A 296 -2.20 0.30 19.54
CA LYS A 296 -1.88 0.86 18.23
C LYS A 296 -1.58 -0.24 17.21
N ASP A 297 -0.80 -1.25 17.56
CA ASP A 297 -0.46 -2.37 16.68
C ASP A 297 -1.69 -3.20 16.29
N GLN A 298 -2.62 -3.43 17.22
CA GLN A 298 -3.90 -4.07 16.93
C GLN A 298 -4.70 -3.26 15.90
N LEU A 299 -4.88 -1.97 16.15
CA LEU A 299 -5.64 -1.10 15.27
C LEU A 299 -4.96 -0.88 13.92
N GLY A 300 -3.63 -0.79 13.88
CA GLY A 300 -2.86 -0.75 12.64
C GLY A 300 -3.06 -2.01 11.78
N THR A 301 -3.10 -3.19 12.42
CA THR A 301 -3.38 -4.46 11.74
C THR A 301 -4.78 -4.45 11.12
N TRP A 302 -5.80 -3.99 11.84
CA TRP A 302 -7.16 -3.86 11.33
C TRP A 302 -7.26 -2.83 10.21
N TYR A 303 -6.59 -1.68 10.36
CA TYR A 303 -6.52 -0.67 9.30
C TYR A 303 -5.99 -1.27 7.99
N GLY A 304 -4.87 -2.00 8.07
CA GLY A 304 -4.28 -2.65 6.91
C GLY A 304 -5.19 -3.70 6.28
N MET A 305 -5.94 -4.46 7.09
CA MET A 305 -6.90 -5.44 6.59
C MET A 305 -8.06 -4.78 5.84
N PHE A 306 -8.69 -3.77 6.43
CA PHE A 306 -9.76 -3.02 5.78
C PHE A 306 -9.29 -2.36 4.47
N MET A 307 -8.09 -1.75 4.47
CA MET A 307 -7.54 -1.17 3.24
C MET A 307 -7.31 -2.22 2.15
N HIS A 308 -6.80 -3.39 2.50
CA HIS A 308 -6.61 -4.47 1.53
C HIS A 308 -7.93 -4.94 0.91
N GLU A 309 -9.00 -4.95 1.69
CA GLU A 309 -10.32 -5.45 1.29
C GLU A 309 -11.24 -4.37 0.73
N ALA A 310 -10.70 -3.20 0.40
CA ALA A 310 -11.43 -2.06 -0.16
C ALA A 310 -12.52 -1.47 0.77
N MET A 311 -12.43 -1.73 2.07
CA MET A 311 -13.37 -1.26 3.09
C MET A 311 -13.01 0.15 3.62
N TYR A 312 -12.42 0.98 2.77
CA TYR A 312 -12.02 2.36 3.12
C TYR A 312 -13.19 3.22 3.61
N SER A 313 -14.39 2.99 3.06
CA SER A 313 -15.61 3.72 3.41
C SER A 313 -16.25 3.26 4.73
N GLU A 314 -15.74 2.19 5.34
CA GLU A 314 -16.25 1.71 6.63
C GLU A 314 -16.05 2.79 7.72
N PRO A 315 -17.09 3.18 8.47
CA PRO A 315 -16.99 4.27 9.47
C PRO A 315 -15.90 4.06 10.50
N VAL A 316 -15.68 2.82 10.96
CA VAL A 316 -14.65 2.47 11.94
C VAL A 316 -13.23 2.85 11.48
N MET A 317 -13.00 2.97 10.16
CA MET A 317 -11.71 3.44 9.64
C MET A 317 -11.38 4.84 10.14
N ARG A 318 -12.38 5.73 10.22
CA ARG A 318 -12.20 7.11 10.73
C ARG A 318 -11.90 7.11 12.22
N ASP A 319 -12.49 6.18 12.99
CA ASP A 319 -12.20 6.02 14.42
C ASP A 319 -10.77 5.53 14.63
N ILE A 320 -10.33 4.55 13.87
CA ILE A 320 -8.94 4.05 13.89
C ILE A 320 -7.95 5.15 13.53
N GLU A 321 -8.21 5.92 12.47
CA GLU A 321 -7.37 7.04 12.06
C GLU A 321 -7.20 8.08 13.18
N LYS A 322 -8.27 8.41 13.90
CA LYS A 322 -8.20 9.34 15.04
C LYS A 322 -7.38 8.77 16.20
N PHE A 323 -7.51 7.47 16.46
CA PHE A 323 -6.65 6.82 17.45
C PHE A 323 -5.17 6.86 17.04
N LEU A 324 -4.86 6.50 15.78
CA LEU A 324 -3.51 6.53 15.24
C LEU A 324 -2.93 7.95 15.35
N GLU A 325 -3.60 8.98 14.83
CA GLU A 325 -3.16 10.38 14.92
C GLU A 325 -2.88 10.79 16.38
N ASN A 326 -3.79 10.47 17.30
CA ASN A 326 -3.62 10.84 18.70
C ASN A 326 -2.43 10.14 19.37
N SER A 327 -2.12 8.89 18.96
CA SER A 327 -0.98 8.14 19.49
C SER A 327 0.36 8.74 19.07
N GLN A 328 0.42 9.48 17.96
CA GLN A 328 1.65 9.98 17.36
C GLN A 328 2.16 11.30 17.93
N ARG A 329 1.45 11.94 18.86
CA ARG A 329 1.79 13.28 19.37
C ARG A 329 3.24 13.44 19.87
N ASN A 330 3.83 12.37 20.39
CA ASN A 330 5.20 12.37 20.93
C ASN A 330 6.15 11.50 20.07
N VAL A 331 5.69 10.93 18.95
CA VAL A 331 6.52 10.15 18.05
C VAL A 331 7.27 11.13 17.13
N SER A 332 8.33 11.73 17.68
CA SER A 332 9.13 12.77 17.02
C SER A 332 10.59 12.58 17.36
N GLY A 333 11.46 12.68 16.37
CA GLY A 333 12.89 12.48 16.52
C GLY A 333 13.55 11.96 15.26
N LYS A 334 14.83 11.64 15.37
CA LYS A 334 15.66 11.09 14.30
C LYS A 334 15.87 9.61 14.53
N VAL A 335 15.86 8.85 13.43
CA VAL A 335 16.19 7.44 13.42
C VAL A 335 17.38 7.22 12.50
N PHE A 336 18.37 6.48 12.96
CA PHE A 336 19.61 6.19 12.27
C PHE A 336 19.61 4.76 11.76
N LEU A 337 19.95 4.58 10.48
CA LEU A 337 20.03 3.30 9.82
C LEU A 337 21.39 3.14 9.14
N THR A 338 21.79 1.89 8.92
CA THR A 338 22.91 1.53 8.03
C THR A 338 22.38 0.66 6.90
N LEU A 339 22.50 1.15 5.68
CA LEU A 339 22.10 0.43 4.45
C LEU A 339 23.21 -0.50 3.98
N ARG A 340 22.84 -1.64 3.43
CA ARG A 340 23.70 -2.64 2.79
C ARG A 340 22.97 -3.26 1.60
N PRO A 341 23.66 -3.93 0.68
CA PRO A 341 22.99 -4.69 -0.38
C PRO A 341 21.86 -5.59 0.18
N TYR A 342 20.65 -5.39 -0.34
CA TYR A 342 19.40 -6.11 -0.02
C TYR A 342 18.84 -5.92 1.40
N THR A 343 19.50 -5.17 2.29
CA THR A 343 19.07 -5.06 3.68
C THR A 343 19.47 -3.74 4.34
N PHE A 344 18.99 -3.51 5.54
CA PHE A 344 19.42 -2.42 6.42
C PHE A 344 19.40 -2.84 7.88
N THR A 345 20.12 -2.10 8.72
CA THR A 345 20.11 -2.27 10.17
C THR A 345 19.64 -0.96 10.82
N LEU A 346 18.71 -1.07 11.75
CA LEU A 346 18.34 0.05 12.64
C LEU A 346 19.45 0.23 13.67
N VAL A 347 20.01 1.42 13.78
CA VAL A 347 21.14 1.72 14.65
C VAL A 347 20.69 2.29 16.00
N GLY A 348 19.74 3.25 15.95
CA GLY A 348 19.24 3.91 17.16
C GLY A 348 18.39 5.13 16.82
N ILE A 349 18.06 5.89 17.85
CA ILE A 349 17.23 7.09 17.72
C ILE A 349 17.83 8.29 18.51
N GLU A 350 17.35 9.47 18.17
CA GLU A 350 17.50 10.68 18.97
C GLU A 350 16.12 11.34 19.11
N SER A 351 15.60 11.44 20.35
CA SER A 351 14.29 12.02 20.60
C SER A 351 14.22 12.71 21.95
N ALA A 352 13.56 13.88 22.01
CA ALA A 352 13.24 14.55 23.27
C ALA A 352 12.18 13.77 24.10
N HIS A 353 11.49 12.82 23.47
CA HIS A 353 10.43 12.00 24.09
C HIS A 353 10.88 10.57 24.38
N ASP A 354 12.20 10.30 24.35
CA ASP A 354 12.74 8.97 24.62
C ASP A 354 12.52 8.57 26.08
N LEU A 355 11.73 7.53 26.29
CA LEU A 355 11.40 7.00 27.61
C LEU A 355 12.59 6.30 28.30
N MET A 356 13.65 5.96 27.57
CA MET A 356 14.89 5.45 28.16
C MET A 356 15.69 6.56 28.88
N ASN A 357 15.44 7.82 28.57
CA ASN A 357 16.09 8.97 29.25
C ASN A 357 15.42 9.35 30.59
N ALA A 358 14.51 8.51 31.11
CA ALA A 358 13.86 8.76 32.37
C ALA A 358 14.84 8.64 33.53
N LYS A 359 14.93 9.70 34.34
CA LYS A 359 15.86 9.78 35.52
C LYS A 359 15.44 8.90 36.70
N PHE A 360 14.42 8.04 36.54
CA PHE A 360 13.87 7.24 37.65
C PHE A 360 14.59 5.91 37.85
N ALA A 361 15.01 5.25 36.77
CA ALA A 361 15.63 3.94 36.80
C ALA A 361 16.41 3.68 35.50
N GLU A 362 17.52 2.97 35.59
CA GLU A 362 18.30 2.48 34.45
C GLU A 362 18.14 0.97 34.33
N TYR A 363 18.01 0.47 33.09
CA TYR A 363 17.89 -0.96 32.83
C TYR A 363 19.20 -1.68 33.18
N GLY A 364 19.11 -2.75 33.98
CA GLY A 364 20.28 -3.55 34.40
C GLY A 364 20.97 -3.06 35.63
N GLU A 365 20.60 -1.88 36.17
CA GLU A 365 21.20 -1.32 37.39
C GLU A 365 20.21 -1.36 38.57
N MET A 366 20.73 -1.39 39.79
CA MET A 366 19.89 -1.19 40.98
C MET A 366 19.40 0.27 41.00
N ASN A 367 18.10 0.43 41.11
CA ASN A 367 17.50 1.77 41.17
C ASN A 367 16.89 2.03 42.54
N ASN A 368 16.64 3.31 42.84
CA ASN A 368 16.08 3.77 44.11
C ASN A 368 14.57 4.09 44.03
N ALA A 369 13.90 3.79 42.89
CA ALA A 369 12.49 4.10 42.70
C ALA A 369 11.55 3.13 43.43
N TRP A 370 12.03 1.94 43.78
CA TRP A 370 11.33 0.93 44.58
C TRP A 370 12.30 0.08 45.40
N THR A 371 11.77 -0.58 46.44
CA THR A 371 12.51 -1.50 47.32
C THR A 371 12.28 -2.96 46.94
N ALA A 372 13.08 -3.87 47.46
CA ALA A 372 12.86 -5.31 47.30
C ALA A 372 11.53 -5.76 47.92
N ASP A 373 11.03 -5.11 48.95
CA ASP A 373 9.77 -5.46 49.57
C ASP A 373 8.57 -5.00 48.73
N ASP A 374 8.69 -3.88 48.02
CA ASP A 374 7.68 -3.46 47.03
C ASP A 374 7.54 -4.50 45.92
N VAL A 375 8.65 -5.02 45.40
CA VAL A 375 8.66 -6.08 44.37
C VAL A 375 8.06 -7.37 44.89
N LYS A 376 8.40 -7.80 46.12
CA LYS A 376 7.79 -8.99 46.74
C LYS A 376 6.29 -8.82 46.90
N GLY A 377 5.83 -7.66 47.35
CA GLY A 377 4.41 -7.33 47.49
C GLY A 377 3.66 -7.40 46.17
N PHE A 378 4.23 -6.74 45.14
CA PHE A 378 3.68 -6.73 43.79
C PHE A 378 3.59 -8.14 43.21
N THR A 379 4.68 -8.93 43.28
CA THR A 379 4.72 -10.31 42.76
C THR A 379 3.72 -11.21 43.48
N LYS A 380 3.59 -11.07 44.82
CA LYS A 380 2.62 -11.84 45.63
C LYS A 380 1.19 -11.61 45.15
N ILE A 381 0.80 -10.34 44.92
CA ILE A 381 -0.54 -9.97 44.46
C ILE A 381 -0.77 -10.42 43.02
N THR A 382 0.19 -10.11 42.13
CA THR A 382 0.08 -10.42 40.69
C THR A 382 0.03 -11.93 40.44
N SER A 383 0.64 -12.77 41.30
CA SER A 383 0.59 -14.22 41.17
C SER A 383 -0.74 -14.86 41.64
N MET A 384 -1.62 -14.11 42.35
CA MET A 384 -2.83 -14.69 42.91
C MET A 384 -3.77 -15.33 41.88
N PRO A 385 -4.09 -14.71 40.74
CA PRO A 385 -4.95 -15.35 39.74
C PRO A 385 -4.41 -16.70 39.26
N LEU A 386 -3.09 -16.76 39.00
CA LEU A 386 -2.42 -17.99 38.56
C LEU A 386 -2.40 -19.07 39.65
N LYS A 387 -2.16 -18.68 40.94
CA LYS A 387 -2.21 -19.60 42.05
C LYS A 387 -3.60 -20.18 42.23
N ILE A 388 -4.66 -19.36 42.09
CA ILE A 388 -6.04 -19.81 42.15
C ILE A 388 -6.30 -20.80 41.00
N TYR A 389 -5.90 -20.45 39.78
CA TYR A 389 -6.09 -21.32 38.63
C TYR A 389 -5.46 -22.70 38.84
N HIS A 390 -4.19 -22.76 39.20
CA HIS A 390 -3.47 -24.03 39.43
C HIS A 390 -3.97 -24.79 40.68
N ALA A 391 -4.51 -24.08 41.69
CA ALA A 391 -5.07 -24.76 42.85
C ALA A 391 -6.40 -25.49 42.57
N VAL A 392 -7.19 -24.99 41.61
CA VAL A 392 -8.47 -25.63 41.23
C VAL A 392 -8.36 -26.56 40.03
N ASN A 393 -7.23 -26.53 39.32
CA ASN A 393 -6.93 -27.41 38.18
C ASN A 393 -5.55 -28.10 38.38
N PRO A 394 -5.41 -28.98 39.37
CA PRO A 394 -4.10 -29.54 39.76
C PRO A 394 -3.49 -30.50 38.71
N ASP A 395 -4.30 -31.02 37.79
CA ASP A 395 -3.90 -32.00 36.77
C ASP A 395 -3.51 -31.35 35.41
N GLU A 396 -3.55 -30.02 35.30
CA GLU A 396 -3.10 -29.28 34.09
C GLU A 396 -1.65 -28.79 34.30
N GLU A 397 -0.66 -29.59 33.89
CA GLU A 397 0.74 -29.14 33.66
C GLU A 397 1.01 -28.85 32.18
#